data_39a2add00272460b0f7dc89d43214a52
#
_entry.id   39a2add00272460b0f7dc89d43214a52
#
_cell.length_a   1.000
_cell.length_b   1.000
_cell.length_c   1.000
_cell.angle_alpha   90.00
_cell.angle_beta   90.00
_cell.angle_gamma   90.00
#
_symmetry.space_group_name_H-M   'P 1'
#
loop_
_entity.id
_entity.type
_entity.pdbx_description
1 polymer ?
#
loop_
_entity_poly.entity_id
_entity_poly.type
_entity_poly.pdbx_seq_one_letter_code
_entity_poly.pdbx_strand_id
1 'polypeptide(L)'
;MNVMRHLRVPNNKVEDALARMKSEQWLAIGYRVISDRDDNHRLLPISAEAPLELPELTSEYEIVDVTGRADDRPSSDWWKHLTEIIGEEEVALHGESWPSNHEFIGDIMIVRIDEALRKHTQPIAKAKMQSHPHVRLVMEDNGVQGELRIRDLQPIGCRNGEEVLTSGFPPHLIDTRVMVRESGRSILCDPRRAYFSTKLQTERLETLALAKELRSMLERPLRVCDPFCGVGPALATLLGEPGLVGHMLASDLNPDAVELLFDNLRRWDRRIYPTEAEKLSRIHEDRIVGLADATELHEDPDIVGAWDLLLVNLPHRTLEFLPSLVQLLDRTAPSMVRGRAIVAESEIEDANDTIRNVLPPRLQGTPEPTLKIKRDYSSTLRLCSFEAWIAPVS
;
A
#
# COMPACT_ATOMS: atom_id res chain seq x y z
N MET A 1 19.08 -29.99 23.89
CA MET A 1 17.77 -29.78 23.23
C MET A 1 16.71 -30.32 24.17
N ASN A 2 15.84 -29.47 24.67
CA ASN A 2 14.83 -29.88 25.66
C ASN A 2 13.56 -30.34 24.95
N VAL A 3 13.10 -31.55 25.27
CA VAL A 3 11.76 -32.03 24.91
C VAL A 3 10.75 -31.22 25.74
N MET A 4 9.73 -30.70 25.11
CA MET A 4 8.70 -29.87 25.74
C MET A 4 7.32 -30.09 25.07
N ARG A 5 6.26 -29.80 25.82
CA ARG A 5 4.89 -29.90 25.33
C ARG A 5 4.61 -28.89 24.20
N HIS A 6 3.92 -29.35 23.18
CA HIS A 6 3.42 -28.51 22.10
C HIS A 6 1.95 -28.79 21.84
N LEU A 7 1.17 -27.77 21.55
CA LEU A 7 -0.19 -27.91 21.05
C LEU A 7 -0.15 -28.13 19.54
N ARG A 8 -0.71 -29.24 19.05
CA ARG A 8 -0.78 -29.57 17.63
C ARG A 8 -2.04 -28.98 17.02
N VAL A 9 -1.90 -27.98 16.14
CA VAL A 9 -3.01 -27.17 15.61
C VAL A 9 -3.00 -27.18 14.08
N PRO A 10 -4.16 -27.39 13.40
CA PRO A 10 -4.27 -27.25 11.95
C PRO A 10 -3.87 -25.86 11.47
N ASN A 11 -3.22 -25.75 10.30
CA ASN A 11 -2.68 -24.50 9.78
C ASN A 11 -3.68 -23.34 9.73
N ASN A 12 -4.95 -23.61 9.44
CA ASN A 12 -6.03 -22.62 9.36
C ASN A 12 -6.61 -22.17 10.71
N LYS A 13 -6.14 -22.76 11.82
CA LYS A 13 -6.57 -22.43 13.21
C LYS A 13 -5.45 -21.91 14.08
N VAL A 14 -4.26 -21.73 13.52
CA VAL A 14 -3.05 -21.33 14.27
C VAL A 14 -3.19 -19.94 14.87
N GLU A 15 -3.78 -18.98 14.17
CA GLU A 15 -3.92 -17.59 14.65
C GLU A 15 -4.83 -17.53 15.89
N ASP A 16 -5.97 -18.22 15.85
CA ASP A 16 -6.94 -18.27 16.96
C ASP A 16 -6.32 -18.93 18.19
N ALA A 17 -5.65 -20.08 18.01
CA ALA A 17 -4.98 -20.81 19.08
C ALA A 17 -3.83 -19.99 19.70
N LEU A 18 -3.00 -19.30 18.86
CA LEU A 18 -1.93 -18.42 19.34
C LEU A 18 -2.46 -17.23 20.14
N ALA A 19 -3.53 -16.59 19.68
CA ALA A 19 -4.14 -15.46 20.38
C ALA A 19 -4.59 -15.89 21.78
N ARG A 20 -5.23 -17.03 21.89
CA ARG A 20 -5.68 -17.59 23.16
C ARG A 20 -4.51 -18.00 24.06
N MET A 21 -3.52 -18.73 23.55
CA MET A 21 -2.35 -19.14 24.33
C MET A 21 -1.55 -17.92 24.85
N LYS A 22 -1.55 -16.81 24.11
CA LYS A 22 -0.92 -15.56 24.57
C LYS A 22 -1.73 -14.88 25.67
N SER A 23 -3.06 -14.77 25.53
CA SER A 23 -3.92 -14.15 26.56
C SER A 23 -3.87 -14.88 27.89
N GLU A 24 -3.76 -16.22 27.87
CA GLU A 24 -3.68 -17.07 29.04
C GLU A 24 -2.24 -17.29 29.54
N GLN A 25 -1.23 -16.70 28.89
CA GLN A 25 0.19 -16.88 29.20
C GLN A 25 0.68 -18.34 29.12
N TRP A 26 0.06 -19.15 28.27
CA TRP A 26 0.42 -20.57 28.08
C TRP A 26 1.48 -20.79 26.98
N LEU A 27 1.77 -19.78 26.17
CA LEU A 27 2.79 -19.88 25.12
C LEU A 27 4.20 -19.79 25.73
N ALA A 28 5.08 -20.74 25.39
CA ALA A 28 6.47 -20.71 25.84
C ALA A 28 7.25 -19.59 25.14
N ILE A 29 7.69 -18.59 25.92
CA ILE A 29 8.52 -17.50 25.44
C ILE A 29 9.92 -18.03 25.09
N GLY A 30 10.48 -17.56 23.97
CA GLY A 30 11.82 -17.97 23.49
C GLY A 30 11.85 -19.26 22.69
N TYR A 31 10.69 -19.82 22.35
CA TYR A 31 10.57 -20.98 21.45
C TYR A 31 9.72 -20.67 20.23
N ARG A 32 10.08 -21.29 19.10
CA ARG A 32 9.37 -21.13 17.80
C ARG A 32 8.18 -22.06 17.69
N VAL A 33 7.14 -21.59 17.02
CA VAL A 33 6.15 -22.46 16.38
C VAL A 33 6.84 -23.20 15.23
N ILE A 34 6.72 -24.52 15.19
CA ILE A 34 7.36 -25.36 14.18
C ILE A 34 6.31 -26.11 13.34
N SER A 35 6.67 -26.50 12.11
CA SER A 35 5.83 -27.37 11.29
C SER A 35 5.82 -28.78 11.86
N ASP A 36 4.66 -29.44 11.82
CA ASP A 36 4.59 -30.87 12.07
C ASP A 36 5.05 -31.65 10.82
N ARG A 37 5.29 -32.96 10.98
CA ARG A 37 5.79 -33.84 9.91
C ARG A 37 4.84 -33.98 8.72
N ASP A 38 3.54 -33.72 8.94
CA ASP A 38 2.50 -33.81 7.91
C ASP A 38 2.26 -32.52 7.12
N ASP A 39 3.01 -31.44 7.43
CA ASP A 39 2.89 -30.08 6.87
C ASP A 39 1.50 -29.43 6.97
N ASN A 40 0.50 -30.12 7.49
CA ASN A 40 -0.88 -29.63 7.65
C ASN A 40 -1.13 -29.01 9.04
N HIS A 41 -0.22 -29.25 9.98
CA HIS A 41 -0.31 -28.78 11.37
C HIS A 41 0.91 -27.97 11.75
N ARG A 42 0.71 -27.13 12.77
CA ARG A 42 1.77 -26.41 13.50
C ARG A 42 1.80 -26.90 14.94
N LEU A 43 2.99 -26.93 15.50
CA LEU A 43 3.26 -27.28 16.88
C LEU A 43 3.59 -25.99 17.64
N LEU A 44 2.66 -25.57 18.50
CA LEU A 44 2.77 -24.36 19.30
C LEU A 44 3.42 -24.72 20.65
N PRO A 45 4.56 -24.12 21.02
CA PRO A 45 5.28 -24.47 22.23
C PRO A 45 4.50 -24.03 23.49
N ILE A 46 4.27 -24.95 24.44
CA ILE A 46 3.53 -24.70 25.68
C ILE A 46 4.53 -24.37 26.79
N SER A 47 4.23 -23.31 27.56
CA SER A 47 5.01 -22.92 28.74
C SER A 47 5.07 -24.04 29.77
N ALA A 48 6.19 -24.17 30.46
CA ALA A 48 6.31 -25.12 31.58
C ALA A 48 5.36 -24.79 32.75
N GLU A 49 4.96 -23.54 32.87
CA GLU A 49 4.04 -23.01 33.88
C GLU A 49 2.57 -23.18 33.50
N ALA A 50 2.28 -23.53 32.23
CA ALA A 50 0.92 -23.75 31.77
C ALA A 50 0.33 -25.04 32.38
N PRO A 51 -0.99 -25.07 32.63
CA PRO A 51 -1.69 -26.27 33.15
C PRO A 51 -1.40 -27.52 32.31
N LEU A 52 -1.54 -28.70 32.90
CA LEU A 52 -1.37 -29.97 32.18
C LEU A 52 -2.44 -30.12 31.10
N GLU A 53 -3.67 -29.73 31.41
CA GLU A 53 -4.79 -29.64 30.45
C GLU A 53 -5.04 -28.12 30.18
N LEU A 54 -5.12 -27.75 28.92
CA LEU A 54 -5.43 -26.38 28.52
C LEU A 54 -6.94 -26.29 28.28
N PRO A 55 -7.74 -25.64 29.12
CA PRO A 55 -9.18 -25.56 28.97
C PRO A 55 -9.60 -25.15 27.55
N GLU A 56 -10.57 -25.83 26.99
CA GLU A 56 -11.10 -25.68 25.63
C GLU A 56 -10.13 -26.05 24.51
N LEU A 57 -8.80 -25.79 24.64
CA LEU A 57 -7.83 -26.15 23.61
C LEU A 57 -7.53 -27.64 23.56
N THR A 58 -7.47 -28.33 24.71
CA THR A 58 -7.23 -29.77 24.74
C THR A 58 -8.46 -30.61 24.35
N SER A 59 -9.64 -30.01 24.28
CA SER A 59 -10.83 -30.65 23.71
C SER A 59 -10.82 -30.63 22.17
N GLU A 60 -10.09 -29.70 21.56
CA GLU A 60 -10.02 -29.50 20.10
C GLU A 60 -8.69 -29.95 19.49
N TYR A 61 -7.61 -29.88 20.26
CA TYR A 61 -6.23 -30.09 19.78
C TYR A 61 -5.43 -31.02 20.68
N GLU A 62 -4.54 -31.78 20.07
CA GLU A 62 -3.66 -32.74 20.76
C GLU A 62 -2.44 -32.04 21.36
N ILE A 63 -2.00 -32.46 22.56
CA ILE A 63 -0.71 -32.09 23.12
C ILE A 63 0.30 -33.17 22.79
N VAL A 64 1.42 -32.78 22.19
CA VAL A 64 2.51 -33.67 21.80
C VAL A 64 3.83 -33.21 22.43
N ASP A 65 4.68 -34.17 22.80
CA ASP A 65 6.02 -33.90 23.31
C ASP A 65 7.04 -34.00 22.17
N VAL A 66 7.63 -32.87 21.81
CA VAL A 66 8.67 -32.78 20.80
C VAL A 66 9.83 -31.88 21.26
N THR A 67 10.97 -32.01 20.60
CA THR A 67 12.12 -31.14 20.86
C THR A 67 11.78 -29.69 20.50
N GLY A 68 11.77 -28.80 21.48
CA GLY A 68 11.57 -27.39 21.28
C GLY A 68 12.69 -26.76 20.46
N ARG A 69 12.35 -25.86 19.57
CA ARG A 69 13.31 -25.06 18.80
C ARG A 69 13.37 -23.66 19.40
N ALA A 70 14.53 -23.29 19.97
CA ALA A 70 14.74 -21.95 20.50
C ALA A 70 14.49 -20.89 19.43
N ASP A 71 13.90 -19.78 19.82
CA ASP A 71 13.72 -18.62 18.96
C ASP A 71 14.90 -17.66 19.17
N ASP A 72 15.94 -17.90 18.38
CA ASP A 72 17.17 -17.11 18.31
C ASP A 72 17.05 -15.89 17.37
N ARG A 73 15.83 -15.66 16.81
CA ARG A 73 15.58 -14.47 16.02
C ARG A 73 15.62 -13.22 16.90
N PRO A 74 16.12 -12.08 16.38
CA PRO A 74 16.02 -10.82 17.09
C PRO A 74 14.57 -10.56 17.52
N SER A 75 14.39 -9.97 18.68
CA SER A 75 13.05 -9.55 19.13
C SER A 75 12.43 -8.63 18.06
N SER A 76 11.19 -8.90 17.66
CA SER A 76 10.43 -7.99 16.82
C SER A 76 9.87 -6.78 17.60
N ASP A 77 10.04 -6.78 18.92
CA ASP A 77 9.64 -5.69 19.79
C ASP A 77 10.72 -4.59 19.79
N TRP A 78 10.49 -3.55 19.04
CA TRP A 78 11.40 -2.41 18.96
C TRP A 78 11.50 -1.63 20.27
N TRP A 79 10.49 -1.67 21.14
CA TRP A 79 10.52 -1.08 22.48
C TRP A 79 11.61 -1.68 23.35
N LYS A 80 11.73 -3.00 23.30
CA LYS A 80 12.79 -3.71 24.02
C LYS A 80 14.18 -3.22 23.58
N HIS A 81 14.41 -3.14 22.27
CA HIS A 81 15.66 -2.63 21.72
C HIS A 81 15.88 -1.15 22.07
N LEU A 82 14.84 -0.33 22.04
CA LEU A 82 14.95 1.08 22.43
C LEU A 82 15.32 1.20 23.89
N THR A 83 14.67 0.44 24.78
CA THR A 83 14.96 0.41 26.22
C THR A 83 16.40 -0.05 26.50
N GLU A 84 16.90 -1.04 25.77
CA GLU A 84 18.31 -1.49 25.87
C GLU A 84 19.30 -0.41 25.45
N ILE A 85 18.92 0.51 24.52
CA ILE A 85 19.80 1.55 24.01
C ILE A 85 19.82 2.80 24.90
N ILE A 86 18.66 3.26 25.38
CA ILE A 86 18.54 4.55 26.08
C ILE A 86 18.10 4.44 27.55
N GLY A 87 17.75 3.24 28.02
CA GLY A 87 17.31 2.98 29.40
C GLY A 87 15.79 3.15 29.62
N GLU A 88 15.28 2.48 30.65
CA GLU A 88 13.84 2.46 30.99
C GLU A 88 13.31 3.84 31.40
N GLU A 89 14.10 4.62 32.14
CA GLU A 89 13.71 5.94 32.64
C GLU A 89 13.44 6.91 31.49
N GLU A 90 14.32 6.94 30.47
CA GLU A 90 14.18 7.83 29.30
C GLU A 90 13.02 7.37 28.41
N VAL A 91 12.82 6.05 28.26
CA VAL A 91 11.66 5.53 27.51
C VAL A 91 10.35 5.91 28.19
N ALA A 92 10.27 5.77 29.53
CA ALA A 92 9.08 6.11 30.30
C ALA A 92 8.75 7.61 30.28
N LEU A 93 9.77 8.47 30.18
CA LEU A 93 9.59 9.94 30.17
C LEU A 93 8.71 10.42 29.00
N HIS A 94 8.78 9.77 27.86
CA HIS A 94 8.05 10.17 26.64
C HIS A 94 6.78 9.35 26.36
N GLY A 95 6.56 8.25 27.11
CA GLY A 95 5.31 7.46 27.07
C GLY A 95 4.87 7.08 25.67
N GLU A 96 3.64 7.45 25.31
CA GLU A 96 3.01 7.11 24.00
C GLU A 96 3.52 7.95 22.81
N SER A 97 4.37 8.96 23.04
CA SER A 97 4.89 9.83 21.98
C SER A 97 5.90 9.13 21.06
N TRP A 98 6.43 7.98 21.48
CA TRP A 98 7.36 7.22 20.64
C TRP A 98 6.72 6.73 19.35
N PRO A 99 7.44 6.77 18.19
CA PRO A 99 6.87 6.43 16.87
C PRO A 99 6.65 4.92 16.73
N SER A 100 5.53 4.42 17.27
CA SER A 100 5.13 3.01 17.13
C SER A 100 4.79 2.66 15.68
N ASN A 101 4.12 3.57 14.98
CA ASN A 101 3.73 3.39 13.59
C ASN A 101 4.89 3.58 12.61
N HIS A 102 4.90 2.77 11.55
CA HIS A 102 5.83 2.89 10.43
C HIS A 102 5.17 2.37 9.15
N GLU A 103 5.75 2.70 8.01
CA GLU A 103 5.35 2.21 6.69
C GLU A 103 6.54 1.50 6.04
N PHE A 104 6.27 0.37 5.37
CA PHE A 104 7.27 -0.31 4.56
C PHE A 104 7.02 -0.04 3.07
N ILE A 105 8.08 0.32 2.35
CA ILE A 105 8.11 0.35 0.90
C ILE A 105 9.33 -0.50 0.47
N GLY A 106 9.08 -1.74 0.08
CA GLY A 106 10.14 -2.73 -0.13
C GLY A 106 10.96 -2.97 1.15
N ASP A 107 12.26 -2.73 1.08
CA ASP A 107 13.21 -2.83 2.20
C ASP A 107 13.48 -1.49 2.91
N ILE A 108 12.68 -0.46 2.60
CA ILE A 108 12.71 0.84 3.26
C ILE A 108 11.61 0.92 4.30
N MET A 109 11.97 1.33 5.52
CA MET A 109 11.03 1.69 6.57
C MET A 109 10.93 3.21 6.67
N ILE A 110 9.72 3.73 6.70
CA ILE A 110 9.45 5.16 6.84
C ILE A 110 8.77 5.40 8.19
N VAL A 111 9.32 6.31 8.98
CA VAL A 111 8.83 6.66 10.32
C VAL A 111 8.63 8.18 10.42
N ARG A 112 7.65 8.60 11.19
CA ARG A 112 7.48 10.00 11.57
C ARG A 112 7.95 10.19 13.00
N ILE A 113 8.81 11.15 13.23
CA ILE A 113 9.38 11.45 14.55
C ILE A 113 8.90 12.83 15.00
N ASP A 114 8.29 12.91 16.16
CA ASP A 114 7.85 14.16 16.75
C ASP A 114 9.04 15.02 17.15
N GLU A 115 8.89 16.34 17.11
CA GLU A 115 9.94 17.31 17.43
C GLU A 115 10.57 17.06 18.81
N ALA A 116 9.76 16.69 19.81
CA ALA A 116 10.21 16.37 21.15
C ALA A 116 11.17 15.17 21.23
N LEU A 117 11.15 14.29 20.22
CA LEU A 117 11.95 13.07 20.14
C LEU A 117 13.15 13.20 19.19
N ARG A 118 13.39 14.34 18.56
CA ARG A 118 14.50 14.51 17.59
C ARG A 118 15.89 14.21 18.16
N LYS A 119 16.11 14.45 19.46
CA LYS A 119 17.36 14.05 20.14
C LYS A 119 17.58 12.52 20.13
N HIS A 120 16.52 11.74 19.95
CA HIS A 120 16.53 10.28 19.94
C HIS A 120 16.45 9.66 18.54
N THR A 121 16.58 10.43 17.46
CA THR A 121 16.49 9.93 16.07
C THR A 121 17.40 8.72 15.84
N GLN A 122 18.66 8.77 16.29
CA GLN A 122 19.61 7.65 16.10
C GLN A 122 19.22 6.40 16.92
N PRO A 123 18.91 6.50 18.23
CA PRO A 123 18.36 5.38 19.00
C PRO A 123 17.11 4.75 18.38
N ILE A 124 16.14 5.58 17.92
CA ILE A 124 14.94 5.11 17.25
C ILE A 124 15.29 4.32 16.00
N ALA A 125 16.13 4.87 15.10
CA ALA A 125 16.56 4.20 13.88
C ALA A 125 17.22 2.85 14.20
N LYS A 126 18.14 2.81 15.18
CA LYS A 126 18.83 1.60 15.60
C LYS A 126 17.87 0.54 16.13
N ALA A 127 16.98 0.91 17.05
CA ALA A 127 15.99 0.00 17.64
C ALA A 127 15.03 -0.56 16.57
N LYS A 128 14.53 0.29 15.67
CA LYS A 128 13.67 -0.12 14.54
C LYS A 128 14.38 -1.10 13.60
N MET A 129 15.66 -0.88 13.29
CA MET A 129 16.42 -1.78 12.41
C MET A 129 16.76 -3.11 13.10
N GLN A 130 17.00 -3.11 14.41
CA GLN A 130 17.24 -4.35 15.17
C GLN A 130 16.00 -5.23 15.20
N SER A 131 14.82 -4.63 15.38
CA SER A 131 13.54 -5.35 15.36
C SER A 131 13.09 -5.82 13.96
N HIS A 132 13.66 -5.23 12.89
CA HIS A 132 13.30 -5.54 11.50
C HIS A 132 14.55 -5.84 10.65
N PRO A 133 15.09 -7.08 10.73
CA PRO A 133 16.34 -7.44 10.03
C PRO A 133 16.30 -7.31 8.51
N HIS A 134 15.10 -7.36 7.90
CA HIS A 134 14.90 -7.19 6.45
C HIS A 134 14.99 -5.74 5.98
N VAL A 135 15.00 -4.77 6.90
CA VAL A 135 15.07 -3.34 6.57
C VAL A 135 16.50 -2.95 6.28
N ARG A 136 16.72 -2.43 5.06
CA ARG A 136 18.01 -1.87 4.63
C ARG A 136 18.16 -0.41 5.04
N LEU A 137 17.07 0.36 4.95
CA LEU A 137 17.08 1.81 5.13
C LEU A 137 15.89 2.27 5.98
N VAL A 138 16.14 3.11 6.98
CA VAL A 138 15.10 3.82 7.74
C VAL A 138 15.16 5.28 7.38
N MET A 139 13.99 5.83 7.01
CA MET A 139 13.82 7.23 6.62
C MET A 139 12.87 7.94 7.58
N GLU A 140 13.20 9.16 7.97
CA GLU A 140 12.29 10.08 8.66
C GLU A 140 11.41 10.80 7.63
N ASP A 141 10.10 10.85 7.89
CA ASP A 141 9.11 11.55 7.07
C ASP A 141 8.81 12.93 7.66
N ASN A 142 9.32 13.97 7.01
CA ASN A 142 9.07 15.37 7.38
C ASN A 142 7.82 15.95 6.70
N GLY A 143 7.02 15.11 6.05
CA GLY A 143 5.79 15.50 5.38
C GLY A 143 5.91 15.60 3.87
N VAL A 144 4.84 16.09 3.26
CA VAL A 144 4.69 16.23 1.80
C VAL A 144 4.98 17.66 1.38
N GLN A 145 5.77 17.83 0.31
CA GLN A 145 6.18 19.14 -0.20
C GLN A 145 5.72 19.36 -1.64
N GLY A 146 5.39 20.62 -1.94
CA GLY A 146 5.12 21.13 -3.27
C GLY A 146 3.88 20.54 -3.95
N GLU A 147 3.65 20.96 -5.18
CA GLU A 147 2.52 20.56 -6.03
C GLU A 147 2.59 19.09 -6.42
N LEU A 148 3.79 18.58 -6.68
CA LEU A 148 4.03 17.17 -7.03
C LEU A 148 3.86 16.22 -5.83
N ARG A 149 3.59 16.76 -4.63
CA ARG A 149 3.34 16.00 -3.40
C ARG A 149 4.45 15.00 -3.05
N ILE A 150 5.69 15.39 -3.28
CA ILE A 150 6.87 14.58 -2.96
C ILE A 150 7.07 14.59 -1.44
N ARG A 151 7.36 13.42 -0.86
CA ARG A 151 7.66 13.29 0.57
C ARG A 151 9.09 13.78 0.84
N ASP A 152 9.25 14.62 1.86
CA ASP A 152 10.59 14.95 2.37
C ASP A 152 11.07 13.83 3.29
N LEU A 153 11.83 12.91 2.71
CA LEU A 153 12.37 11.74 3.39
C LEU A 153 13.86 11.89 3.62
N GLN A 154 14.28 11.85 4.89
CA GLN A 154 15.68 11.94 5.29
C GLN A 154 16.19 10.60 5.82
N PRO A 155 17.35 10.09 5.39
CA PRO A 155 17.92 8.86 5.93
C PRO A 155 18.35 9.06 7.37
N ILE A 156 17.91 8.18 8.27
CA ILE A 156 18.26 8.20 9.69
C ILE A 156 18.94 6.91 10.17
N GLY A 157 18.92 5.86 9.36
CA GLY A 157 19.63 4.63 9.63
C GLY A 157 19.74 3.76 8.38
N CYS A 158 20.88 3.11 8.16
CA CYS A 158 21.03 2.11 7.12
C CYS A 158 21.81 0.89 7.60
N ARG A 159 21.65 -0.22 6.90
CA ARG A 159 22.31 -1.49 7.20
C ARG A 159 23.47 -1.73 6.24
N ASN A 160 24.66 -1.94 6.78
CA ASN A 160 25.85 -2.33 6.07
C ASN A 160 26.27 -3.73 6.54
N GLY A 161 25.82 -4.78 5.85
CA GLY A 161 25.94 -6.14 6.34
C GLY A 161 25.15 -6.34 7.65
N GLU A 162 25.83 -6.70 8.73
CA GLU A 162 25.23 -6.84 10.06
C GLU A 162 25.25 -5.54 10.87
N GLU A 163 26.03 -4.55 10.45
CA GLU A 163 26.18 -3.28 11.14
C GLU A 163 25.01 -2.32 10.81
N VAL A 164 24.52 -1.62 11.82
CA VAL A 164 23.54 -0.53 11.69
C VAL A 164 24.25 0.80 11.83
N LEU A 165 24.30 1.54 10.74
CA LEU A 165 24.83 2.91 10.68
C LEU A 165 23.70 3.91 10.94
N THR A 166 23.94 4.91 11.77
CA THR A 166 23.00 6.02 12.07
C THR A 166 23.58 7.39 11.68
N SER A 167 24.74 7.40 11.05
CA SER A 167 25.42 8.57 10.48
C SER A 167 26.44 8.11 9.45
N GLY A 168 26.95 9.06 8.62
CA GLY A 168 28.00 8.75 7.63
C GLY A 168 27.57 7.74 6.57
N PHE A 169 26.34 7.84 6.10
CA PHE A 169 25.72 6.88 5.20
C PHE A 169 26.44 6.78 3.84
N PRO A 170 26.91 5.59 3.43
CA PRO A 170 27.42 5.38 2.09
C PRO A 170 26.31 5.64 1.04
N PRO A 171 26.61 6.36 -0.07
CA PRO A 171 25.58 6.72 -1.06
C PRO A 171 24.79 5.55 -1.63
N HIS A 172 25.43 4.39 -1.84
CA HIS A 172 24.78 3.20 -2.38
C HIS A 172 23.81 2.52 -1.38
N LEU A 173 23.93 2.79 -0.07
CA LEU A 173 23.03 2.24 0.94
C LEU A 173 21.80 3.11 1.18
N ILE A 174 21.84 4.38 0.75
CA ILE A 174 20.73 5.33 0.88
C ILE A 174 19.96 5.55 -0.43
N ASP A 175 20.21 4.72 -1.44
CA ASP A 175 19.38 4.67 -2.65
C ASP A 175 17.96 4.26 -2.28
N THR A 176 16.98 5.04 -2.74
CA THR A 176 15.57 4.88 -2.41
C THR A 176 14.75 4.16 -3.49
N ARG A 177 15.40 3.80 -4.61
CA ARG A 177 14.77 2.96 -5.64
C ARG A 177 14.57 1.54 -5.13
N VAL A 178 13.33 1.10 -5.06
CA VAL A 178 12.98 -0.25 -4.57
C VAL A 178 11.94 -0.93 -5.43
N MET A 179 11.96 -2.25 -5.43
CA MET A 179 10.93 -3.08 -6.05
C MET A 179 9.93 -3.53 -4.99
N VAL A 180 8.68 -3.16 -5.18
CA VAL A 180 7.56 -3.63 -4.35
C VAL A 180 6.79 -4.70 -5.11
N ARG A 181 6.41 -5.78 -4.44
CA ARG A 181 5.55 -6.82 -5.00
C ARG A 181 4.10 -6.58 -4.58
N GLU A 182 3.24 -6.36 -5.55
CA GLU A 182 1.80 -6.15 -5.32
C GLU A 182 0.99 -6.82 -6.42
N SER A 183 -0.07 -7.55 -6.04
CA SER A 183 -0.98 -8.23 -6.98
C SER A 183 -0.28 -9.10 -8.04
N GLY A 184 0.79 -9.79 -7.63
CA GLY A 184 1.59 -10.65 -8.53
C GLY A 184 2.54 -9.90 -9.47
N ARG A 185 2.60 -8.57 -9.41
CA ARG A 185 3.50 -7.72 -10.21
C ARG A 185 4.57 -7.08 -9.36
N SER A 186 5.74 -6.85 -9.96
CA SER A 186 6.81 -6.05 -9.37
C SER A 186 6.68 -4.61 -9.85
N ILE A 187 6.64 -3.66 -8.92
CA ILE A 187 6.51 -2.23 -9.16
C ILE A 187 7.80 -1.57 -8.68
N LEU A 188 8.53 -0.94 -9.58
CA LEU A 188 9.64 -0.06 -9.22
C LEU A 188 9.07 1.25 -8.71
N CYS A 189 9.51 1.67 -7.54
CA CYS A 189 9.17 2.97 -6.96
C CYS A 189 10.39 3.60 -6.30
N ASP A 190 10.31 4.90 -6.11
CA ASP A 190 11.26 5.70 -5.36
C ASP A 190 10.48 6.71 -4.50
N PRO A 191 10.32 6.45 -3.19
CA PRO A 191 9.48 7.27 -2.33
C PRO A 191 9.97 8.71 -2.12
N ARG A 192 11.23 9.03 -2.50
CA ARG A 192 11.76 10.41 -2.51
C ARG A 192 11.45 11.17 -3.80
N ARG A 193 11.09 10.47 -4.87
CA ARG A 193 10.87 11.06 -6.20
C ARG A 193 9.40 11.05 -6.61
N ALA A 194 8.65 10.03 -6.17
CA ALA A 194 7.24 9.87 -6.53
C ALA A 194 6.43 9.29 -5.37
N TYR A 195 5.19 9.74 -5.22
CA TYR A 195 4.30 9.19 -4.20
C TYR A 195 3.94 7.73 -4.51
N PHE A 196 4.12 6.87 -3.52
CA PHE A 196 3.66 5.49 -3.53
C PHE A 196 3.21 5.09 -2.12
N SER A 197 2.14 4.31 -2.00
CA SER A 197 1.67 3.76 -0.72
C SER A 197 1.17 2.33 -0.89
N THR A 198 1.70 1.41 -0.10
CA THR A 198 1.26 0.02 -0.03
C THR A 198 -0.12 -0.12 0.63
N LYS A 199 -0.54 0.85 1.43
CA LYS A 199 -1.84 0.89 2.13
C LYS A 199 -3.05 0.98 1.20
N LEU A 200 -2.83 1.24 -0.10
CA LEU A 200 -3.88 1.37 -1.10
C LEU A 200 -4.13 0.09 -1.92
N GLN A 201 -3.49 -1.02 -1.56
CA GLN A 201 -3.60 -2.29 -2.30
C GLN A 201 -5.05 -2.81 -2.35
N THR A 202 -5.76 -2.81 -1.24
CA THR A 202 -7.17 -3.25 -1.18
C THR A 202 -8.05 -2.45 -2.13
N GLU A 203 -7.86 -1.13 -2.21
CA GLU A 203 -8.65 -0.28 -3.10
C GLU A 203 -8.32 -0.49 -4.58
N ARG A 204 -7.08 -0.87 -4.90
CA ARG A 204 -6.70 -1.27 -6.28
C ARG A 204 -7.36 -2.58 -6.67
N LEU A 205 -7.50 -3.54 -5.74
CA LEU A 205 -8.23 -4.78 -5.96
C LEU A 205 -9.73 -4.54 -6.11
N GLU A 206 -10.34 -3.62 -5.36
CA GLU A 206 -11.72 -3.19 -5.59
C GLU A 206 -11.89 -2.60 -7.00
N THR A 207 -10.95 -1.74 -7.42
CA THR A 207 -10.94 -1.17 -8.78
C THR A 207 -10.84 -2.27 -9.84
N LEU A 208 -10.02 -3.29 -9.62
CA LEU A 208 -9.92 -4.44 -10.52
C LEU A 208 -11.26 -5.20 -10.64
N ALA A 209 -11.96 -5.41 -9.52
CA ALA A 209 -13.27 -6.08 -9.51
C ALA A 209 -14.29 -5.30 -10.34
N LEU A 210 -14.38 -3.99 -10.14
CA LEU A 210 -15.28 -3.10 -10.91
C LEU A 210 -14.89 -3.05 -12.39
N ALA A 211 -13.60 -3.03 -12.72
CA ALA A 211 -13.14 -3.07 -14.11
C ALA A 211 -13.52 -4.39 -14.82
N LYS A 212 -13.47 -5.52 -14.13
CA LYS A 212 -13.95 -6.80 -14.65
C LYS A 212 -15.46 -6.80 -14.94
N GLU A 213 -16.24 -6.19 -14.08
CA GLU A 213 -17.67 -6.01 -14.27
C GLU A 213 -17.96 -5.15 -15.51
N LEU A 214 -17.29 -4.00 -15.64
CA LEU A 214 -17.40 -3.12 -16.82
C LEU A 214 -17.00 -3.85 -18.11
N ARG A 215 -15.89 -4.62 -18.08
CA ARG A 215 -15.47 -5.43 -19.22
C ARG A 215 -16.54 -6.44 -19.63
N SER A 216 -17.19 -7.07 -18.65
CA SER A 216 -18.25 -8.05 -18.91
C SER A 216 -19.47 -7.40 -19.60
N MET A 217 -19.79 -6.15 -19.26
CA MET A 217 -20.85 -5.38 -19.91
C MET A 217 -20.49 -4.99 -21.36
N LEU A 218 -19.20 -4.67 -21.60
CA LEU A 218 -18.72 -4.22 -22.90
C LEU A 218 -18.33 -5.37 -23.84
N GLU A 219 -18.14 -6.57 -23.34
CA GLU A 219 -17.71 -7.78 -24.07
C GLU A 219 -16.40 -7.60 -24.88
N ARG A 220 -15.57 -6.64 -24.47
CA ARG A 220 -14.26 -6.34 -25.08
C ARG A 220 -13.27 -5.84 -24.03
N PRO A 221 -11.95 -5.85 -24.31
CA PRO A 221 -10.97 -5.20 -23.45
C PRO A 221 -11.26 -3.72 -23.26
N LEU A 222 -10.94 -3.20 -22.07
CA LEU A 222 -11.21 -1.82 -21.67
C LEU A 222 -10.19 -0.85 -22.25
N ARG A 223 -10.64 0.38 -22.49
CA ARG A 223 -9.82 1.56 -22.68
C ARG A 223 -9.74 2.29 -21.34
N VAL A 224 -8.56 2.28 -20.72
CA VAL A 224 -8.33 2.78 -19.35
C VAL A 224 -7.58 4.10 -19.40
N CYS A 225 -8.08 5.12 -18.70
CA CYS A 225 -7.43 6.41 -18.51
C CYS A 225 -7.06 6.62 -17.04
N ASP A 226 -5.76 6.78 -16.75
CA ASP A 226 -5.22 7.13 -15.45
C ASP A 226 -4.37 8.41 -15.55
N PRO A 227 -4.99 9.60 -15.40
CA PRO A 227 -4.30 10.88 -15.55
C PRO A 227 -3.49 11.30 -14.32
N PHE A 228 -3.44 10.47 -13.28
CA PHE A 228 -2.68 10.65 -12.04
C PHE A 228 -1.94 9.35 -11.68
N CYS A 229 -1.35 8.72 -12.69
CA CYS A 229 -0.90 7.33 -12.58
C CYS A 229 0.29 7.13 -11.62
N GLY A 230 1.05 8.17 -11.31
CA GLY A 230 2.28 8.04 -10.56
C GLY A 230 3.22 7.02 -11.23
N VAL A 231 3.76 6.10 -10.44
CA VAL A 231 4.57 4.99 -10.94
C VAL A 231 3.73 3.82 -11.51
N GLY A 232 2.41 3.98 -11.63
CA GLY A 232 1.48 3.03 -12.23
C GLY A 232 0.94 1.91 -11.33
N PRO A 233 0.77 2.06 -10.01
CA PRO A 233 0.35 0.94 -9.17
C PRO A 233 -1.08 0.43 -9.47
N ALA A 234 -2.01 1.30 -9.86
CA ALA A 234 -3.35 0.89 -10.30
C ALA A 234 -3.27 0.14 -11.64
N LEU A 235 -2.46 0.64 -12.56
CA LEU A 235 -2.23 0.02 -13.87
C LEU A 235 -1.54 -1.34 -13.74
N ALA A 236 -0.59 -1.52 -12.80
CA ALA A 236 0.02 -2.81 -12.50
C ALA A 236 -1.02 -3.87 -12.18
N THR A 237 -2.02 -3.51 -11.36
CA THR A 237 -3.11 -4.41 -10.97
C THR A 237 -4.02 -4.73 -12.17
N LEU A 238 -4.43 -3.73 -12.94
CA LEU A 238 -5.32 -3.91 -14.10
C LEU A 238 -4.65 -4.67 -15.24
N LEU A 239 -3.40 -4.32 -15.60
CA LEU A 239 -2.60 -5.02 -16.62
C LEU A 239 -2.21 -6.44 -16.19
N GLY A 240 -2.29 -6.75 -14.89
CA GLY A 240 -2.10 -8.08 -14.33
C GLY A 240 -3.20 -9.07 -14.76
N GLU A 241 -4.39 -8.59 -15.05
CA GLU A 241 -5.53 -9.40 -15.48
C GLU A 241 -5.50 -9.60 -17.00
N PRO A 242 -5.37 -10.85 -17.49
CA PRO A 242 -5.27 -11.11 -18.91
C PRO A 242 -6.49 -10.61 -19.71
N GLY A 243 -6.26 -9.84 -20.77
CA GLY A 243 -7.28 -9.34 -21.67
C GLY A 243 -8.24 -8.32 -21.04
N LEU A 244 -7.94 -7.76 -19.86
CA LEU A 244 -8.76 -6.72 -19.26
C LEU A 244 -8.53 -5.35 -19.93
N VAL A 245 -7.28 -4.96 -20.12
CA VAL A 245 -6.89 -3.66 -20.69
C VAL A 245 -6.47 -3.83 -22.15
N GLY A 246 -7.19 -3.20 -23.06
CA GLY A 246 -6.86 -3.10 -24.47
C GLY A 246 -6.02 -1.87 -24.75
N HIS A 247 -6.57 -0.69 -24.48
CA HIS A 247 -5.90 0.60 -24.64
C HIS A 247 -5.70 1.30 -23.30
N MET A 248 -4.65 2.09 -23.20
CA MET A 248 -4.32 2.78 -21.96
C MET A 248 -3.78 4.18 -22.24
N LEU A 249 -4.31 5.17 -21.51
CA LEU A 249 -3.66 6.45 -21.27
C LEU A 249 -3.16 6.46 -19.84
N ALA A 250 -1.89 6.81 -19.67
CA ALA A 250 -1.28 6.97 -18.35
C ALA A 250 -0.43 8.24 -18.34
N SER A 251 -0.79 9.20 -17.51
CA SER A 251 -0.03 10.44 -17.38
C SER A 251 0.15 10.85 -15.92
N ASP A 252 1.16 11.63 -15.67
CA ASP A 252 1.40 12.29 -14.40
C ASP A 252 2.10 13.62 -14.66
N LEU A 253 1.95 14.58 -13.75
CA LEU A 253 2.65 15.87 -13.82
C LEU A 253 4.11 15.75 -13.35
N ASN A 254 4.43 14.72 -12.55
CA ASN A 254 5.76 14.49 -12.00
C ASN A 254 6.65 13.72 -13.02
N PRO A 255 7.74 14.33 -13.53
CA PRO A 255 8.64 13.67 -14.47
C PRO A 255 9.31 12.43 -13.87
N ASP A 256 9.68 12.45 -12.59
CA ASP A 256 10.27 11.30 -11.92
C ASP A 256 9.31 10.11 -11.83
N ALA A 257 8.01 10.38 -11.64
CA ALA A 257 6.99 9.34 -11.65
C ALA A 257 6.83 8.72 -13.05
N VAL A 258 6.86 9.54 -14.10
CA VAL A 258 6.75 9.07 -15.50
C VAL A 258 7.98 8.24 -15.91
N GLU A 259 9.20 8.62 -15.51
CA GLU A 259 10.39 7.79 -15.74
C GLU A 259 10.26 6.40 -15.09
N LEU A 260 9.84 6.37 -13.82
CA LEU A 260 9.60 5.10 -13.10
C LEU A 260 8.45 4.30 -13.73
N LEU A 261 7.42 4.96 -14.23
CA LEU A 261 6.34 4.33 -14.97
C LEU A 261 6.84 3.68 -16.25
N PHE A 262 7.68 4.36 -17.04
CA PHE A 262 8.29 3.76 -18.24
C PHE A 262 9.13 2.52 -17.90
N ASP A 263 9.90 2.56 -16.81
CA ASP A 263 10.63 1.40 -16.31
C ASP A 263 9.69 0.24 -15.96
N ASN A 264 8.56 0.52 -15.35
CA ASN A 264 7.54 -0.46 -15.00
C ASN A 264 6.85 -1.03 -16.22
N LEU A 265 6.44 -0.18 -17.16
CA LEU A 265 5.77 -0.61 -18.41
C LEU A 265 6.69 -1.46 -19.27
N ARG A 266 7.99 -1.15 -19.39
CA ARG A 266 8.96 -2.02 -20.08
C ARG A 266 8.93 -3.46 -19.53
N ARG A 267 8.79 -3.62 -18.23
CA ARG A 267 8.72 -4.95 -17.59
C ARG A 267 7.36 -5.61 -17.75
N TRP A 268 6.26 -4.84 -17.66
CA TRP A 268 4.91 -5.39 -17.68
C TRP A 268 4.44 -5.75 -19.07
N ASP A 269 4.67 -4.86 -20.06
CA ASP A 269 4.28 -5.05 -21.45
C ASP A 269 5.36 -5.80 -22.28
N ARG A 270 6.61 -5.84 -21.78
CA ARG A 270 7.78 -6.37 -22.52
C ARG A 270 7.99 -5.66 -23.86
N ARG A 271 7.77 -4.34 -23.89
CA ARG A 271 7.91 -3.46 -25.04
C ARG A 271 8.93 -2.36 -24.74
N ILE A 272 9.34 -1.64 -25.77
CA ILE A 272 10.26 -0.50 -25.65
C ILE A 272 9.46 0.74 -25.23
N TYR A 273 9.94 1.42 -24.21
CA TYR A 273 9.45 2.72 -23.74
C TYR A 273 10.63 3.69 -23.59
N PRO A 274 10.39 5.02 -23.61
CA PRO A 274 11.43 6.02 -23.37
C PRO A 274 12.15 5.79 -22.03
N THR A 275 13.40 6.24 -21.91
CA THR A 275 14.20 6.17 -20.68
C THR A 275 14.06 7.41 -19.79
N GLU A 276 13.67 8.52 -20.39
CA GLU A 276 13.45 9.80 -19.75
C GLU A 276 11.98 10.20 -19.87
N ALA A 277 11.52 11.07 -18.98
CA ALA A 277 10.16 11.58 -19.03
C ALA A 277 9.97 12.47 -20.27
N GLU A 278 8.97 12.14 -21.07
CA GLU A 278 8.58 12.86 -22.27
C GLU A 278 7.14 13.36 -22.15
N LYS A 279 6.75 14.34 -22.99
CA LYS A 279 5.36 14.77 -23.10
C LYS A 279 4.47 13.60 -23.49
N LEU A 280 3.22 13.66 -23.05
CA LEU A 280 2.20 12.67 -23.39
C LEU A 280 2.16 12.43 -24.90
N SER A 281 2.33 11.18 -25.29
CA SER A 281 2.34 10.78 -26.70
C SER A 281 1.90 9.34 -26.88
N ARG A 282 1.50 8.98 -28.08
CA ARG A 282 1.19 7.60 -28.46
C ARG A 282 2.48 6.83 -28.72
N ILE A 283 2.98 6.14 -27.71
CA ILE A 283 4.22 5.34 -27.78
C ILE A 283 3.99 4.04 -28.53
N HIS A 284 2.83 3.41 -28.33
CA HIS A 284 2.36 2.25 -29.08
C HIS A 284 0.92 2.51 -29.51
N GLU A 285 0.41 1.75 -30.45
CA GLU A 285 -0.97 1.89 -30.96
C GLU A 285 -2.00 1.91 -29.81
N ASP A 286 -1.75 1.09 -28.79
CA ASP A 286 -2.61 0.88 -27.62
C ASP A 286 -2.10 1.55 -26.32
N ARG A 287 -1.06 2.39 -26.40
CA ARG A 287 -0.44 3.04 -25.24
C ARG A 287 -0.14 4.51 -25.50
N ILE A 288 -0.83 5.38 -24.77
CA ILE A 288 -0.58 6.82 -24.70
C ILE A 288 -0.01 7.08 -23.32
N VAL A 289 1.26 7.48 -23.22
CA VAL A 289 1.96 7.60 -21.94
C VAL A 289 2.90 8.82 -21.93
N GLY A 290 2.97 9.55 -20.82
CA GLY A 290 3.91 10.65 -20.67
C GLY A 290 3.48 11.72 -19.68
N LEU A 291 4.18 12.86 -19.73
CA LEU A 291 3.91 14.03 -18.92
C LEU A 291 2.68 14.78 -19.48
N ALA A 292 1.71 15.02 -18.61
CA ALA A 292 0.59 15.91 -18.94
C ALA A 292 -0.01 16.52 -17.67
N ASP A 293 -0.54 17.71 -17.83
CA ASP A 293 -1.50 18.27 -16.87
C ASP A 293 -2.87 17.65 -17.15
N ALA A 294 -3.42 16.97 -16.15
CA ALA A 294 -4.70 16.29 -16.26
C ALA A 294 -5.86 17.25 -16.59
N THR A 295 -5.73 18.53 -16.24
CA THR A 295 -6.75 19.55 -16.54
C THR A 295 -6.81 19.97 -18.01
N GLU A 296 -5.73 19.71 -18.79
CA GLU A 296 -5.62 20.05 -20.20
C GLU A 296 -5.99 18.87 -21.13
N LEU A 297 -6.12 17.64 -20.61
CA LEU A 297 -6.40 16.45 -21.42
C LEU A 297 -7.70 16.55 -22.22
N HIS A 298 -8.68 17.30 -21.72
CA HIS A 298 -9.96 17.51 -22.41
C HIS A 298 -9.87 18.43 -23.65
N GLU A 299 -8.73 19.07 -23.86
CA GLU A 299 -8.47 19.90 -25.05
C GLU A 299 -7.95 19.09 -26.24
N ASP A 300 -7.51 17.85 -26.01
CA ASP A 300 -6.99 16.96 -27.05
C ASP A 300 -8.14 16.11 -27.67
N PRO A 301 -8.51 16.37 -28.94
CA PRO A 301 -9.61 15.67 -29.60
C PRO A 301 -9.37 14.16 -29.75
N ASP A 302 -8.13 13.69 -29.72
CA ASP A 302 -7.78 12.26 -29.81
C ASP A 302 -7.94 11.54 -28.47
N ILE A 303 -8.11 12.29 -27.39
CA ILE A 303 -8.23 11.80 -26.02
C ILE A 303 -9.67 11.89 -25.51
N VAL A 304 -10.36 12.98 -25.83
CA VAL A 304 -11.75 13.23 -25.41
C VAL A 304 -12.70 12.15 -25.90
N GLY A 305 -13.59 11.69 -25.03
CA GLY A 305 -14.63 10.72 -25.39
C GLY A 305 -14.14 9.31 -25.73
N ALA A 306 -12.89 8.98 -25.37
CA ALA A 306 -12.25 7.75 -25.84
C ALA A 306 -12.18 6.63 -24.78
N TRP A 307 -12.55 6.87 -23.49
CA TRP A 307 -12.17 5.99 -22.38
C TRP A 307 -13.38 5.36 -21.68
N ASP A 308 -13.28 4.05 -21.41
CA ASP A 308 -14.32 3.28 -20.73
C ASP A 308 -14.19 3.37 -19.20
N LEU A 309 -12.96 3.40 -18.70
CA LEU A 309 -12.64 3.50 -17.28
C LEU A 309 -11.71 4.68 -17.03
N LEU A 310 -12.17 5.61 -16.21
CA LEU A 310 -11.42 6.78 -15.76
C LEU A 310 -11.05 6.63 -14.29
N LEU A 311 -9.75 6.68 -13.97
CA LEU A 311 -9.22 6.65 -12.63
C LEU A 311 -8.88 8.06 -12.15
N VAL A 312 -9.55 8.56 -11.10
CA VAL A 312 -9.30 9.89 -10.55
C VAL A 312 -8.67 9.77 -9.17
N ASN A 313 -7.34 9.69 -9.16
CA ASN A 313 -6.57 9.44 -7.93
C ASN A 313 -5.76 10.66 -7.47
N LEU A 314 -6.39 11.82 -7.39
CA LEU A 314 -5.83 13.04 -6.81
C LEU A 314 -6.74 13.53 -5.66
N PRO A 315 -6.79 12.83 -4.50
CA PRO A 315 -7.89 12.94 -3.55
C PRO A 315 -8.13 14.33 -2.96
N HIS A 316 -7.13 15.21 -2.92
CA HIS A 316 -7.29 16.58 -2.44
C HIS A 316 -7.94 17.53 -3.44
N ARG A 317 -7.90 17.22 -4.74
CA ARG A 317 -8.41 18.09 -5.82
C ARG A 317 -9.37 17.39 -6.77
N THR A 318 -9.82 16.18 -6.41
CA THR A 318 -10.71 15.38 -7.28
C THR A 318 -11.97 16.15 -7.68
N LEU A 319 -12.63 16.82 -6.73
CA LEU A 319 -13.87 17.57 -7.01
C LEU A 319 -13.63 18.76 -7.96
N GLU A 320 -12.47 19.40 -7.85
CA GLU A 320 -12.05 20.50 -8.73
C GLU A 320 -11.80 20.02 -10.17
N PHE A 321 -11.16 18.86 -10.34
CA PHE A 321 -10.74 18.35 -11.65
C PHE A 321 -11.82 17.52 -12.35
N LEU A 322 -12.77 16.98 -11.61
CA LEU A 322 -13.79 16.08 -12.15
C LEU A 322 -14.54 16.67 -13.36
N PRO A 323 -14.91 17.98 -13.43
CA PRO A 323 -15.61 18.55 -14.59
C PRO A 323 -14.85 18.45 -15.91
N SER A 324 -13.54 18.62 -15.92
CA SER A 324 -12.71 18.47 -17.13
C SER A 324 -12.49 16.98 -17.47
N LEU A 325 -12.27 16.15 -16.44
CA LEU A 325 -11.94 14.74 -16.63
C LEU A 325 -13.10 13.89 -17.13
N VAL A 326 -14.34 14.18 -16.76
CA VAL A 326 -15.52 13.42 -17.23
C VAL A 326 -15.73 13.52 -18.74
N GLN A 327 -15.16 14.53 -19.40
CA GLN A 327 -15.19 14.70 -20.85
C GLN A 327 -14.35 13.64 -21.57
N LEU A 328 -13.43 12.98 -20.89
CA LEU A 328 -12.59 11.92 -21.43
C LEU A 328 -13.37 10.61 -21.65
N LEU A 329 -14.53 10.44 -20.97
CA LEU A 329 -15.31 9.22 -21.01
C LEU A 329 -15.97 8.99 -22.37
N ASP A 330 -15.90 7.75 -22.86
CA ASP A 330 -16.74 7.31 -23.97
C ASP A 330 -18.22 7.35 -23.55
N ARG A 331 -19.01 8.03 -24.38
CA ARG A 331 -20.43 8.19 -24.16
C ARG A 331 -21.28 7.36 -25.16
N THR A 332 -20.62 6.56 -25.98
CA THR A 332 -21.29 5.65 -26.94
C THR A 332 -21.61 4.29 -26.33
N ALA A 333 -20.98 3.96 -25.20
CA ALA A 333 -21.15 2.73 -24.44
C ALA A 333 -21.14 3.02 -22.94
N PRO A 334 -21.53 2.07 -22.07
CA PRO A 334 -21.34 2.19 -20.62
C PRO A 334 -19.89 2.50 -20.28
N SER A 335 -19.67 3.46 -19.37
CA SER A 335 -18.34 3.83 -18.89
C SER A 335 -18.36 4.03 -17.37
N MET A 336 -17.19 4.15 -16.75
CA MET A 336 -17.10 4.23 -15.29
C MET A 336 -16.01 5.21 -14.86
N VAL A 337 -16.32 5.94 -13.79
CA VAL A 337 -15.35 6.72 -13.00
C VAL A 337 -15.09 6.01 -11.69
N ARG A 338 -13.81 5.79 -11.36
CA ARG A 338 -13.36 5.39 -10.03
C ARG A 338 -12.52 6.50 -9.45
N GLY A 339 -13.05 7.17 -8.42
CA GLY A 339 -12.41 8.34 -7.84
C GLY A 339 -12.18 8.22 -6.33
N ARG A 340 -11.31 9.09 -5.82
CA ARG A 340 -11.05 9.29 -4.39
C ARG A 340 -11.12 10.75 -4.05
N ALA A 341 -11.62 11.07 -2.83
CA ALA A 341 -11.62 12.42 -2.33
C ALA A 341 -11.23 12.46 -0.85
N ILE A 342 -10.59 13.53 -0.43
CA ILE A 342 -10.38 13.86 0.98
C ILE A 342 -11.30 15.04 1.28
N VAL A 343 -12.25 14.79 2.19
CA VAL A 343 -13.27 15.77 2.57
C VAL A 343 -13.43 15.78 4.08
N ALA A 344 -13.91 16.91 4.62
CA ALA A 344 -14.35 16.94 6.01
C ALA A 344 -15.58 16.04 6.19
N GLU A 345 -15.69 15.38 7.32
CA GLU A 345 -16.82 14.47 7.58
C GLU A 345 -18.16 15.21 7.47
N SER A 346 -18.20 16.47 7.90
CA SER A 346 -19.38 17.34 7.80
C SER A 346 -19.72 17.77 6.36
N GLU A 347 -18.80 17.64 5.41
CA GLU A 347 -18.95 18.10 4.01
C GLU A 347 -19.20 16.93 3.03
N ILE A 348 -19.33 15.69 3.52
CA ILE A 348 -19.50 14.51 2.67
C ILE A 348 -20.75 14.62 1.79
N GLU A 349 -21.86 15.12 2.31
CA GLU A 349 -23.10 15.26 1.54
C GLU A 349 -22.98 16.34 0.47
N ASP A 350 -22.39 17.48 0.75
CA ASP A 350 -22.15 18.55 -0.23
C ASP A 350 -21.19 18.06 -1.34
N ALA A 351 -20.20 17.28 -0.97
CA ALA A 351 -19.29 16.63 -1.94
C ALA A 351 -20.00 15.59 -2.80
N ASN A 352 -20.93 14.81 -2.23
CA ASN A 352 -21.79 13.88 -2.97
C ASN A 352 -22.66 14.62 -3.99
N ASP A 353 -23.26 15.75 -3.59
CA ASP A 353 -24.07 16.60 -4.49
C ASP A 353 -23.20 17.16 -5.62
N THR A 354 -22.00 17.63 -5.30
CA THR A 354 -21.03 18.10 -6.29
C THR A 354 -20.70 17.01 -7.30
N ILE A 355 -20.40 15.79 -6.85
CA ILE A 355 -20.12 14.65 -7.72
C ILE A 355 -21.31 14.35 -8.62
N ARG A 356 -22.52 14.25 -8.06
CA ARG A 356 -23.75 13.96 -8.81
C ARG A 356 -24.04 15.00 -9.89
N ASN A 357 -23.83 16.28 -9.58
CA ASN A 357 -24.09 17.39 -10.51
C ASN A 357 -23.10 17.46 -11.68
N VAL A 358 -21.86 17.01 -11.49
CA VAL A 358 -20.80 17.03 -12.49
C VAL A 358 -20.85 15.80 -13.39
N LEU A 359 -21.21 14.64 -12.83
CA LEU A 359 -21.21 13.39 -13.58
C LEU A 359 -22.34 13.37 -14.62
N PRO A 360 -22.08 12.75 -15.79
CA PRO A 360 -23.13 12.44 -16.75
C PRO A 360 -24.18 11.48 -16.17
N PRO A 361 -25.33 11.30 -16.85
CA PRO A 361 -26.40 10.44 -16.38
C PRO A 361 -25.92 9.04 -15.99
N ARG A 362 -26.39 8.57 -14.85
CA ARG A 362 -26.05 7.26 -14.28
C ARG A 362 -26.65 6.12 -15.10
N LEU A 363 -25.91 5.05 -15.25
CA LEU A 363 -26.39 3.80 -15.86
C LEU A 363 -27.53 3.20 -15.00
N GLN A 364 -28.66 2.88 -15.66
CA GLN A 364 -29.80 2.34 -14.96
C GLN A 364 -29.48 1.00 -14.25
N GLY A 365 -29.96 0.83 -13.05
CA GLY A 365 -29.73 -0.38 -12.25
C GLY A 365 -28.43 -0.39 -11.44
N THR A 366 -27.58 0.64 -11.58
CA THR A 366 -26.34 0.76 -10.80
C THR A 366 -26.55 1.66 -9.55
N PRO A 367 -25.69 1.53 -8.51
CA PRO A 367 -25.77 2.38 -7.32
C PRO A 367 -25.57 3.88 -7.63
N GLU A 368 -26.13 4.74 -6.79
CA GLU A 368 -25.81 6.17 -6.81
C GLU A 368 -24.33 6.40 -6.48
N PRO A 369 -23.65 7.31 -7.20
CA PRO A 369 -22.29 7.69 -6.87
C PRO A 369 -22.25 8.44 -5.53
N THR A 370 -21.71 7.78 -4.52
CA THR A 370 -21.55 8.33 -3.17
C THR A 370 -20.16 8.07 -2.63
N LEU A 371 -19.66 9.00 -1.84
CA LEU A 371 -18.40 8.89 -1.13
C LEU A 371 -18.51 7.86 -0.01
N LYS A 372 -17.72 6.81 -0.08
CA LYS A 372 -17.58 5.77 0.94
C LYS A 372 -16.32 6.04 1.73
N ILE A 373 -16.42 6.27 3.04
CA ILE A 373 -15.28 6.46 3.92
C ILE A 373 -14.43 5.18 3.92
N LYS A 374 -13.16 5.32 3.62
CA LYS A 374 -12.17 4.23 3.65
C LYS A 374 -11.33 4.23 4.92
N ARG A 375 -10.95 5.42 5.37
CA ARG A 375 -10.18 5.60 6.62
C ARG A 375 -10.13 7.07 7.03
N ASP A 376 -9.76 7.30 8.26
CA ASP A 376 -9.38 8.62 8.73
C ASP A 376 -8.12 9.10 8.00
N TYR A 377 -8.15 10.34 7.54
CA TYR A 377 -6.99 11.04 6.98
C TYR A 377 -6.34 11.94 8.04
N SER A 378 -7.17 12.63 8.81
CA SER A 378 -6.80 13.38 10.01
C SER A 378 -7.95 13.33 11.03
N SER A 379 -7.86 14.11 12.11
CA SER A 379 -8.94 14.21 13.11
C SER A 379 -10.28 14.64 12.52
N THR A 380 -10.28 15.44 11.46
CA THR A 380 -11.48 16.02 10.84
C THR A 380 -11.71 15.58 9.39
N LEU A 381 -10.68 15.07 8.70
CA LEU A 381 -10.72 14.70 7.30
C LEU A 381 -10.82 13.19 7.12
N ARG A 382 -11.61 12.79 6.12
CA ARG A 382 -11.81 11.38 5.72
C ARG A 382 -11.30 11.16 4.31
N LEU A 383 -10.52 10.09 4.12
CA LEU A 383 -10.23 9.58 2.78
C LEU A 383 -11.41 8.72 2.36
N CYS A 384 -12.05 9.16 1.28
CA CYS A 384 -13.21 8.51 0.69
C CYS A 384 -12.90 7.99 -0.70
N SER A 385 -13.68 7.02 -1.17
CA SER A 385 -13.70 6.59 -2.56
C SER A 385 -15.14 6.60 -3.08
N PHE A 386 -15.29 6.73 -4.40
CA PHE A 386 -16.56 6.57 -5.10
C PHE A 386 -16.38 5.82 -6.40
N GLU A 387 -17.44 5.19 -6.85
CA GLU A 387 -17.62 4.66 -8.20
C GLU A 387 -18.86 5.27 -8.83
N ALA A 388 -18.78 5.59 -10.11
CA ALA A 388 -19.90 6.09 -10.90
C ALA A 388 -19.99 5.35 -12.22
N TRP A 389 -21.10 4.67 -12.41
CA TRP A 389 -21.46 3.99 -13.66
C TRP A 389 -22.23 4.95 -14.55
N ILE A 390 -21.72 5.20 -15.74
CA ILE A 390 -22.23 6.25 -16.65
C ILE A 390 -22.97 5.60 -17.81
N ALA A 391 -24.17 6.11 -18.08
CA ALA A 391 -24.97 5.66 -19.22
C ALA A 391 -24.43 6.22 -20.56
N PRO A 392 -24.53 5.46 -21.66
CA PRO A 392 -24.31 6.02 -22.98
C PRO A 392 -25.32 7.12 -23.31
N VAL A 393 -24.95 8.03 -24.19
CA VAL A 393 -25.88 8.98 -24.77
C VAL A 393 -26.72 8.23 -25.80
N SER A 394 -28.04 8.27 -25.63
CA SER A 394 -29.03 7.71 -26.56
C SER A 394 -29.12 8.53 -27.87
#